data_afbd38e8d7299a85274d35568e36b077
#
_entry.id   afbd38e8d7299a85274d35568e36b077
#
_cell.length_a   1.000
_cell.length_b   1.000
_cell.length_c   1.000
_cell.angle_alpha   90.00
_cell.angle_beta   90.00
_cell.angle_gamma   90.00
#
_symmetry.space_group_name_H-M   'P 1'
#
loop_
_entity.id
_entity.type
_entity.pdbx_description
1 polymer ?
#
loop_
_entity_poly.entity_id
_entity_poly.type
_entity_poly.pdbx_seq_one_letter_code
_entity_poly.pdbx_strand_id
1 'polypeptide(L)'
;ECLLYSHACSSSSCGVSPVIAYSRLWLKRALRAMNSSYSRGMSEAAKDTGAVLIAAFEGWNDACQAATNVVRHLVKRYESREIRHIKCDDFYDYQVARPMLCHVSGRTNLIWPQTTFYDITLDAGKRIYAQIAPEPNYRWKEYCSQSLAIADELDVNRIITLGSMFSDCPHTRPLPIAVSDGDCQCEGDRSYNGPVGIPTVLDVAAAQQGFAHSSMWVSIPQYLGSDECSAGT
;
A
#
# COMPACT_ATOMS: atom_id res chain seq x y z
N GLU A 1 16.14 -3.09 9.17
CA GLU A 1 17.23 -2.48 8.34
C GLU A 1 17.49 -3.26 7.04
N CYS A 2 17.26 -4.56 6.96
CA CYS A 2 17.50 -5.34 5.73
C CYS A 2 16.44 -5.16 4.63
N LEU A 3 15.19 -4.88 4.97
CA LEU A 3 14.11 -4.67 3.99
C LEU A 3 14.26 -3.37 3.18
N LEU A 4 15.09 -2.43 3.64
CA LEU A 4 15.38 -1.18 2.96
C LEU A 4 16.58 -1.27 2.00
N TYR A 5 17.33 -2.38 1.98
CA TYR A 5 18.62 -2.49 1.27
C TYR A 5 18.59 -3.28 -0.03
N SER A 6 17.45 -3.80 -0.48
CA SER A 6 17.43 -4.62 -1.72
C SER A 6 17.65 -3.85 -3.02
N HIS A 7 17.80 -2.51 -2.99
CA HIS A 7 18.07 -1.70 -4.18
C HIS A 7 19.05 -0.55 -3.96
N ALA A 8 20.22 -0.83 -3.42
CA ALA A 8 21.33 0.11 -3.43
C ALA A 8 22.56 -0.53 -4.11
N CYS A 9 22.53 -0.60 -5.43
CA CYS A 9 23.76 -0.72 -6.22
C CYS A 9 23.88 0.51 -7.13
N SER A 10 24.87 1.28 -6.76
CA SER A 10 25.43 2.48 -7.37
C SER A 10 25.22 2.70 -8.87
N SER A 11 24.73 3.90 -9.22
CA SER A 11 25.43 4.75 -10.20
C SER A 11 24.92 6.19 -10.13
N SER A 12 25.86 7.10 -9.98
CA SER A 12 25.68 8.54 -10.01
C SER A 12 25.24 9.02 -11.38
N SER A 13 24.04 9.54 -11.50
CA SER A 13 23.74 10.61 -12.46
C SER A 13 22.48 11.32 -12.00
N CYS A 14 22.60 12.64 -11.88
CA CYS A 14 21.60 13.58 -11.43
C CYS A 14 20.46 13.66 -12.46
N GLY A 15 19.40 12.92 -12.24
CA GLY A 15 18.14 13.00 -12.94
C GLY A 15 17.06 12.42 -12.02
N VAL A 16 16.14 13.25 -11.57
CA VAL A 16 14.98 12.76 -10.77
C VAL A 16 14.19 11.80 -11.64
N SER A 17 14.24 10.51 -11.33
CA SER A 17 13.49 9.48 -12.05
C SER A 17 12.00 9.88 -12.13
N PRO A 18 11.36 9.74 -13.30
CA PRO A 18 9.92 9.99 -13.45
C PRO A 18 9.08 9.26 -12.39
N VAL A 19 9.46 8.05 -12.02
CA VAL A 19 8.74 7.23 -11.00
C VAL A 19 8.77 7.91 -9.63
N ILE A 20 9.88 8.55 -9.22
CA ILE A 20 9.97 9.30 -7.97
C ILE A 20 9.09 10.56 -8.02
N ALA A 21 9.00 11.21 -9.19
CA ALA A 21 8.12 12.35 -9.38
C ALA A 21 6.64 11.92 -9.32
N TYR A 22 6.29 10.76 -9.88
CA TYR A 22 4.94 10.19 -9.84
C TYR A 22 4.54 9.75 -8.43
N SER A 23 5.43 9.08 -7.69
CA SER A 23 5.15 8.67 -6.30
C SER A 23 4.92 9.89 -5.39
N ARG A 24 5.67 10.99 -5.58
CA ARG A 24 5.45 12.23 -4.84
C ARG A 24 4.12 12.92 -5.20
N LEU A 25 3.73 12.91 -6.47
CA LEU A 25 2.48 13.51 -6.90
C LEU A 25 1.28 12.66 -6.43
N TRP A 26 1.42 11.35 -6.50
CA TRP A 26 0.41 10.41 -6.04
C TRP A 26 0.24 10.48 -4.51
N LEU A 27 1.35 10.51 -3.76
CA LEU A 27 1.33 10.71 -2.32
C LEU A 27 0.65 12.04 -1.94
N LYS A 28 0.99 13.14 -2.64
CA LYS A 28 0.31 14.44 -2.42
C LYS A 28 -1.17 14.38 -2.75
N ARG A 29 -1.57 13.61 -3.77
CA ARG A 29 -2.99 13.42 -4.11
C ARG A 29 -3.69 12.49 -3.14
N ALA A 30 -3.06 11.39 -2.71
CA ALA A 30 -3.56 10.52 -1.66
C ALA A 30 -3.77 11.29 -0.35
N LEU A 31 -2.76 12.05 0.09
CA LEU A 31 -2.86 12.92 1.27
C LEU A 31 -3.90 14.04 1.09
N ARG A 32 -4.06 14.59 -0.12
CA ARG A 32 -5.11 15.59 -0.41
C ARG A 32 -6.50 14.95 -0.49
N ALA A 33 -6.63 13.74 -1.04
CA ALA A 33 -7.88 13.00 -1.04
C ALA A 33 -8.28 12.64 0.38
N MET A 34 -7.34 12.17 1.21
CA MET A 34 -7.54 12.01 2.66
C MET A 34 -8.05 13.29 3.32
N ASN A 35 -7.49 14.47 2.97
CA ASN A 35 -7.94 15.75 3.50
C ASN A 35 -9.24 16.26 2.84
N SER A 36 -9.51 15.93 1.58
CA SER A 36 -10.70 16.40 0.82
C SER A 36 -11.94 15.57 1.09
N SER A 37 -11.80 14.25 1.26
CA SER A 37 -12.89 13.38 1.75
C SER A 37 -13.30 13.79 3.16
N TYR A 38 -12.33 14.28 3.94
CA TYR A 38 -12.53 14.85 5.27
C TYR A 38 -13.39 16.14 5.26
N SER A 39 -13.39 16.90 4.17
CA SER A 39 -14.08 18.21 4.12
C SER A 39 -15.45 18.18 3.44
N ARG A 40 -15.83 17.11 2.72
CA ARG A 40 -17.00 17.14 1.86
C ARG A 40 -18.22 16.32 2.33
N GLY A 41 -18.11 15.54 3.41
CA GLY A 41 -19.16 14.58 3.83
C GLY A 41 -19.54 14.56 5.31
N MET A 42 -19.10 15.51 6.12
CA MET A 42 -19.39 15.45 7.56
C MET A 42 -20.34 16.58 8.01
N SER A 43 -21.52 16.17 8.46
CA SER A 43 -22.27 16.92 9.45
C SER A 43 -21.38 17.07 10.71
N GLU A 44 -21.51 18.15 11.42
CA GLU A 44 -20.71 18.65 12.55
C GLU A 44 -20.46 17.72 13.74
N ALA A 45 -20.78 16.42 13.66
CA ALA A 45 -20.86 15.50 14.80
C ALA A 45 -19.67 14.52 14.95
N ALA A 46 -18.71 14.47 14.04
CA ALA A 46 -17.56 13.58 14.21
C ALA A 46 -16.26 14.26 13.75
N LYS A 47 -15.58 14.94 14.66
CA LYS A 47 -14.13 15.13 14.56
C LYS A 47 -13.52 13.75 14.64
N ASP A 48 -13.29 13.15 13.47
CA ASP A 48 -12.60 11.86 13.32
C ASP A 48 -11.13 12.05 13.73
N THR A 49 -10.86 11.86 15.01
CA THR A 49 -9.51 11.89 15.60
C THR A 49 -8.84 10.52 15.54
N GLY A 50 -9.48 9.55 14.90
CA GLY A 50 -9.03 8.18 14.88
C GLY A 50 -7.82 7.93 13.96
N ALA A 51 -7.15 6.83 14.22
CA ALA A 51 -5.99 6.41 13.45
C ALA A 51 -6.39 5.85 12.09
N VAL A 52 -5.52 6.04 11.09
CA VAL A 52 -5.69 5.54 9.73
C VAL A 52 -4.67 4.45 9.46
N LEU A 53 -5.11 3.33 8.86
CA LEU A 53 -4.24 2.28 8.33
C LEU A 53 -4.21 2.37 6.80
N ILE A 54 -3.02 2.46 6.24
CA ILE A 54 -2.77 2.37 4.79
C ILE A 54 -2.23 0.97 4.50
N ALA A 55 -2.91 0.20 3.65
CA ALA A 55 -2.53 -1.17 3.30
C ALA A 55 -2.14 -1.28 1.81
N ALA A 56 -0.97 -1.85 1.54
CA ALA A 56 -0.49 -2.14 0.19
C ALA A 56 0.12 -3.54 0.11
N PHE A 57 -0.06 -4.20 -1.03
CA PHE A 57 0.35 -5.59 -1.23
C PHE A 57 1.12 -5.72 -2.54
N GLU A 58 2.28 -6.38 -2.48
CA GLU A 58 3.04 -6.76 -3.67
C GLU A 58 2.27 -7.82 -4.47
N GLY A 59 2.54 -7.90 -5.76
CA GLY A 59 1.99 -8.93 -6.63
C GLY A 59 1.04 -8.38 -7.69
N TRP A 60 -0.04 -9.07 -7.97
CA TRP A 60 -0.94 -8.78 -9.09
C TRP A 60 -1.57 -7.38 -9.06
N ASN A 61 -1.78 -6.85 -7.86
CA ASN A 61 -2.41 -5.54 -7.65
C ASN A 61 -1.40 -4.39 -7.48
N ASP A 62 -0.14 -4.62 -7.84
CA ASP A 62 0.95 -3.67 -7.62
C ASP A 62 1.79 -3.44 -8.88
N ALA A 63 1.13 -3.02 -9.95
CA ALA A 63 1.80 -2.69 -11.21
C ALA A 63 2.94 -1.71 -10.97
N CYS A 64 4.16 -2.07 -11.41
CA CYS A 64 5.39 -1.30 -11.20
C CYS A 64 5.69 -0.99 -9.72
N GLN A 65 5.19 -1.78 -8.79
CA GLN A 65 5.31 -1.57 -7.33
C GLN A 65 4.80 -0.19 -6.88
N ALA A 66 3.87 0.40 -7.62
CA ALA A 66 3.46 1.78 -7.36
C ALA A 66 2.73 1.92 -6.02
N ALA A 67 1.89 0.94 -5.65
CA ALA A 67 1.17 0.95 -4.38
C ALA A 67 2.12 0.70 -3.19
N THR A 68 2.94 -0.34 -3.26
CA THR A 68 3.88 -0.66 -2.17
C THR A 68 4.99 0.38 -2.02
N ASN A 69 5.43 1.02 -3.10
CA ASN A 69 6.40 2.11 -3.03
C ASN A 69 5.89 3.34 -2.28
N VAL A 70 4.58 3.56 -2.19
CA VAL A 70 4.04 4.60 -1.32
C VAL A 70 4.31 4.29 0.15
N VAL A 71 4.02 3.07 0.58
CA VAL A 71 4.30 2.65 1.97
C VAL A 71 5.80 2.69 2.25
N ARG A 72 6.62 2.15 1.34
CA ARG A 72 8.09 2.21 1.47
C ARG A 72 8.61 3.65 1.54
N HIS A 73 8.05 4.56 0.75
CA HIS A 73 8.39 5.97 0.79
C HIS A 73 8.02 6.62 2.13
N LEU A 74 6.82 6.34 2.66
CA LEU A 74 6.39 6.84 3.97
C LEU A 74 7.33 6.36 5.07
N VAL A 75 7.62 5.06 5.12
CA VAL A 75 8.55 4.45 6.08
C VAL A 75 9.95 5.06 6.01
N LYS A 76 10.45 5.32 4.80
CA LYS A 76 11.79 5.91 4.60
C LYS A 76 11.85 7.42 4.91
N ARG A 77 10.77 8.15 4.66
CA ARG A 77 10.74 9.62 4.72
C ARG A 77 10.45 10.16 6.10
N TYR A 78 9.66 9.44 6.88
CA TYR A 78 9.16 9.86 8.17
C TYR A 78 9.71 8.97 9.30
N GLU A 79 9.59 9.45 10.53
CA GLU A 79 9.89 8.62 11.69
C GLU A 79 8.94 7.44 11.71
N SER A 80 9.49 6.22 11.63
CA SER A 80 8.71 5.00 11.50
C SER A 80 9.28 3.89 12.36
N ARG A 81 8.40 3.02 12.85
CA ARG A 81 8.75 1.86 13.66
C ARG A 81 7.89 0.67 13.29
N GLU A 82 8.51 -0.49 13.10
CA GLU A 82 7.79 -1.76 13.01
C GLU A 82 7.13 -2.10 14.34
N ILE A 83 5.85 -2.46 14.31
CA ILE A 83 5.05 -2.67 15.53
C ILE A 83 4.39 -4.04 15.61
N ARG A 84 4.01 -4.62 14.48
CA ARG A 84 3.33 -5.92 14.41
C ARG A 84 3.71 -6.66 13.13
N HIS A 85 3.58 -7.99 13.20
CA HIS A 85 3.71 -8.89 12.06
C HIS A 85 2.60 -9.94 12.08
N ILE A 86 2.13 -10.33 10.91
CA ILE A 86 1.33 -11.55 10.76
C ILE A 86 2.30 -12.68 10.41
N LYS A 87 2.22 -13.79 11.16
CA LYS A 87 3.05 -14.99 10.90
C LYS A 87 2.77 -15.53 9.52
N CYS A 88 3.82 -15.88 8.79
CA CYS A 88 3.76 -16.13 7.37
C CYS A 88 3.44 -17.58 6.96
N ASP A 89 3.76 -18.57 7.80
CA ASP A 89 3.77 -20.00 7.39
C ASP A 89 2.41 -20.51 6.90
N ASP A 90 1.31 -19.95 7.40
CA ASP A 90 -0.05 -20.35 7.00
C ASP A 90 -0.57 -19.66 5.73
N PHE A 91 0.09 -18.59 5.27
CA PHE A 91 -0.44 -17.69 4.25
C PHE A 91 0.37 -17.68 2.96
N TYR A 92 1.62 -18.13 2.97
CA TYR A 92 2.51 -18.04 1.81
C TYR A 92 2.98 -19.38 1.29
N ASP A 93 2.96 -19.49 -0.03
CA ASP A 93 3.66 -20.56 -0.75
C ASP A 93 5.10 -20.10 -1.02
N TYR A 94 6.06 -20.73 -0.37
CA TYR A 94 7.47 -20.37 -0.55
C TYR A 94 8.07 -20.75 -1.92
N GLN A 95 7.33 -21.46 -2.75
CA GLN A 95 7.70 -21.63 -4.17
C GLN A 95 7.33 -20.40 -5.00
N VAL A 96 6.30 -19.66 -4.60
CA VAL A 96 5.83 -18.42 -5.22
C VAL A 96 6.46 -17.20 -4.56
N ALA A 97 6.25 -17.06 -3.26
CA ALA A 97 6.83 -15.98 -2.45
C ALA A 97 8.12 -16.48 -1.77
N ARG A 98 9.23 -16.51 -2.51
CA ARG A 98 10.49 -17.09 -2.04
C ARG A 98 11.15 -16.24 -0.96
N PRO A 99 11.72 -16.87 0.09
CA PRO A 99 12.58 -16.14 1.03
C PRO A 99 13.83 -15.60 0.30
N MET A 100 14.27 -14.42 0.69
CA MET A 100 15.44 -13.76 0.10
C MET A 100 16.67 -13.97 0.99
N LEU A 101 17.79 -14.30 0.35
CA LEU A 101 19.08 -14.38 1.01
C LEU A 101 19.71 -12.97 1.08
N CYS A 102 20.13 -12.54 2.25
CA CYS A 102 20.86 -11.29 2.40
C CYS A 102 22.10 -11.47 3.27
N HIS A 103 23.10 -10.61 3.05
CA HIS A 103 24.34 -10.59 3.80
C HIS A 103 24.45 -9.26 4.53
N VAL A 104 24.40 -9.30 5.86
CA VAL A 104 24.50 -8.11 6.72
C VAL A 104 25.64 -8.32 7.71
N SER A 105 26.58 -7.39 7.71
CA SER A 105 27.75 -7.42 8.62
C SER A 105 28.50 -8.77 8.61
N GLY A 106 28.67 -9.37 7.42
CA GLY A 106 29.37 -10.65 7.25
C GLY A 106 28.55 -11.88 7.67
N ARG A 107 27.29 -11.73 8.04
CA ARG A 107 26.39 -12.84 8.38
C ARG A 107 25.36 -13.03 7.28
N THR A 108 25.08 -14.28 6.95
CA THR A 108 24.03 -14.67 6.02
C THR A 108 22.71 -14.78 6.77
N ASN A 109 21.67 -14.09 6.27
CA ASN A 109 20.33 -14.12 6.82
C ASN A 109 19.31 -14.46 5.73
N LEU A 110 18.20 -15.04 6.13
CA LEU A 110 17.03 -15.24 5.27
C LEU A 110 15.94 -14.26 5.69
N ILE A 111 15.40 -13.54 4.71
CA ILE A 111 14.22 -12.70 4.86
C ILE A 111 13.04 -13.50 4.32
N TRP A 112 12.12 -13.84 5.18
CA TRP A 112 10.91 -14.57 4.84
C TRP A 112 9.82 -13.59 4.39
N PRO A 113 8.94 -13.98 3.46
CA PRO A 113 7.77 -13.18 3.15
C PRO A 113 6.91 -13.01 4.41
N GLN A 114 6.57 -11.78 4.74
CA GLN A 114 5.78 -11.50 5.93
C GLN A 114 4.96 -10.23 5.75
N THR A 115 3.90 -10.10 6.53
CA THR A 115 3.16 -8.85 6.67
C THR A 115 3.77 -8.03 7.80
N THR A 116 4.12 -6.80 7.49
CA THR A 116 4.68 -5.86 8.46
C THR A 116 3.77 -4.66 8.64
N PHE A 117 3.53 -4.29 9.89
CA PHE A 117 2.81 -3.07 10.27
C PHE A 117 3.78 -2.05 10.85
N TYR A 118 3.66 -0.83 10.38
CA TYR A 118 4.45 0.32 10.81
C TYR A 118 3.59 1.35 11.52
N ASP A 119 4.14 1.95 12.56
CA ASP A 119 3.69 3.19 13.17
C ASP A 119 4.53 4.32 12.58
N ILE A 120 3.89 5.30 11.97
CA ILE A 120 4.56 6.38 11.22
C ILE A 120 4.07 7.73 11.75
N THR A 121 5.02 8.58 12.13
CA THR A 121 4.73 9.96 12.55
C THR A 121 5.00 10.91 11.41
N LEU A 122 3.94 11.48 10.84
CA LEU A 122 4.02 12.47 9.76
C LEU A 122 4.46 13.85 10.30
N ASP A 123 4.78 14.76 9.36
CA ASP A 123 5.00 16.17 9.69
C ASP A 123 3.80 16.71 10.50
N ALA A 124 4.05 17.58 11.44
CA ALA A 124 3.07 18.09 12.41
C ALA A 124 2.57 17.06 13.46
N GLY A 125 3.26 15.93 13.63
CA GLY A 125 2.99 14.96 14.69
C GLY A 125 1.74 14.08 14.47
N LYS A 126 1.13 14.10 13.28
CA LYS A 126 0.02 13.22 12.95
C LYS A 126 0.53 11.78 12.79
N ARG A 127 -0.07 10.83 13.51
CA ARG A 127 0.24 9.40 13.39
C ARG A 127 -0.64 8.71 12.38
N ILE A 128 -0.05 7.81 11.62
CA ILE A 128 -0.73 6.85 10.74
C ILE A 128 -0.09 5.49 10.92
N TYR A 129 -0.82 4.45 10.57
CA TYR A 129 -0.29 3.10 10.46
C TYR A 129 -0.16 2.69 8.99
N ALA A 130 0.79 1.83 8.69
CA ALA A 130 0.92 1.26 7.36
C ALA A 130 1.13 -0.25 7.44
N GLN A 131 0.49 -0.97 6.53
CA GLN A 131 0.65 -2.41 6.32
C GLN A 131 1.26 -2.62 4.94
N ILE A 132 2.31 -3.44 4.89
CA ILE A 132 2.91 -3.89 3.63
C ILE A 132 3.18 -5.39 3.70
N ALA A 133 2.89 -6.10 2.61
CA ALA A 133 3.08 -7.54 2.50
C ALA A 133 3.16 -7.97 1.04
N PRO A 134 3.78 -9.12 0.72
CA PRO A 134 3.43 -9.87 -0.46
C PRO A 134 1.95 -10.26 -0.44
N GLU A 135 1.32 -10.41 -1.59
CA GLU A 135 -0.04 -10.95 -1.65
C GLU A 135 -0.06 -12.37 -1.09
N PRO A 136 -0.90 -12.68 -0.08
CA PRO A 136 -0.95 -14.03 0.48
C PRO A 136 -1.47 -15.03 -0.55
N ASN A 137 -0.91 -16.25 -0.57
CA ASN A 137 -1.32 -17.30 -1.48
C ASN A 137 -2.53 -18.08 -0.97
N TYR A 138 -2.71 -18.15 0.36
CA TYR A 138 -3.71 -19.00 1.01
C TYR A 138 -4.49 -18.26 2.09
N ARG A 139 -5.66 -18.80 2.46
CA ARG A 139 -6.44 -18.45 3.64
C ARG A 139 -6.78 -16.95 3.75
N TRP A 140 -7.15 -16.33 2.65
CA TRP A 140 -7.39 -14.88 2.56
C TRP A 140 -8.39 -14.34 3.58
N LYS A 141 -9.47 -15.10 3.85
CA LYS A 141 -10.47 -14.68 4.85
C LYS A 141 -9.87 -14.57 6.25
N GLU A 142 -9.04 -15.54 6.62
CA GLU A 142 -8.36 -15.53 7.90
C GLU A 142 -7.26 -14.48 7.96
N TYR A 143 -6.51 -14.32 6.86
CA TYR A 143 -5.53 -13.26 6.72
C TYR A 143 -6.16 -11.87 6.95
N CYS A 144 -7.27 -11.57 6.30
CA CYS A 144 -8.00 -10.32 6.49
C CYS A 144 -8.51 -10.17 7.92
N SER A 145 -9.03 -11.25 8.51
CA SER A 145 -9.47 -11.22 9.92
C SER A 145 -8.34 -10.88 10.88
N GLN A 146 -7.15 -11.46 10.70
CA GLN A 146 -5.97 -11.13 11.51
C GLN A 146 -5.50 -9.70 11.28
N SER A 147 -5.52 -9.23 10.02
CA SER A 147 -5.16 -7.86 9.68
C SER A 147 -6.10 -6.85 10.34
N LEU A 148 -7.41 -7.11 10.30
CA LEU A 148 -8.41 -6.25 10.91
C LEU A 148 -8.39 -6.30 12.45
N ALA A 149 -8.07 -7.46 13.05
CA ALA A 149 -7.87 -7.56 14.49
C ALA A 149 -6.68 -6.69 14.96
N ILE A 150 -5.59 -6.66 14.19
CA ILE A 150 -4.46 -5.75 14.48
C ILE A 150 -4.88 -4.29 14.32
N ALA A 151 -5.68 -3.97 13.30
CA ALA A 151 -6.19 -2.62 13.11
C ALA A 151 -7.07 -2.16 14.30
N ASP A 152 -7.92 -3.05 14.82
CA ASP A 152 -8.75 -2.81 16.01
C ASP A 152 -7.88 -2.60 17.26
N GLU A 153 -6.87 -3.44 17.50
CA GLU A 153 -5.88 -3.26 18.58
C GLU A 153 -5.14 -1.92 18.53
N LEU A 154 -5.01 -1.33 17.37
CA LEU A 154 -4.34 -0.06 17.13
C LEU A 154 -5.28 1.15 17.14
N ASP A 155 -6.55 0.95 17.52
CA ASP A 155 -7.61 1.98 17.49
C ASP A 155 -7.76 2.63 16.10
N VAL A 156 -7.55 1.84 15.04
CA VAL A 156 -7.77 2.29 13.66
C VAL A 156 -9.27 2.41 13.42
N ASN A 157 -9.70 3.54 12.89
CA ASN A 157 -11.09 3.74 12.52
C ASN A 157 -11.31 3.79 11.00
N ARG A 158 -10.25 4.02 10.23
CA ARG A 158 -10.30 4.05 8.76
C ARG A 158 -9.18 3.21 8.14
N ILE A 159 -9.56 2.39 7.16
CA ILE A 159 -8.62 1.58 6.36
C ILE A 159 -8.61 2.11 4.93
N ILE A 160 -7.42 2.33 4.39
CA ILE A 160 -7.21 2.76 3.00
C ILE A 160 -6.39 1.69 2.31
N THR A 161 -6.98 1.02 1.33
CA THR A 161 -6.28 0.05 0.50
C THR A 161 -5.71 0.72 -0.74
N LEU A 162 -4.48 0.39 -1.08
CA LEU A 162 -3.79 0.90 -2.26
C LEU A 162 -3.61 -0.20 -3.29
N GLY A 163 -3.85 0.15 -4.55
CA GLY A 163 -3.58 -0.73 -5.67
C GLY A 163 -3.07 0.02 -6.89
N SER A 164 -2.45 -0.71 -7.79
CA SER A 164 -2.04 -0.20 -9.10
C SER A 164 -2.30 -1.24 -10.17
N MET A 165 -2.70 -0.80 -11.34
CA MET A 165 -3.01 -1.66 -12.48
C MET A 165 -2.44 -1.09 -13.76
N PHE A 166 -2.09 -1.96 -14.70
CA PHE A 166 -1.73 -1.53 -16.04
C PHE A 166 -2.95 -1.05 -16.81
N SER A 167 -2.81 0.03 -17.54
CA SER A 167 -3.88 0.66 -18.32
C SER A 167 -3.31 1.33 -19.56
N ASP A 168 -4.18 1.55 -20.55
CA ASP A 168 -3.83 2.31 -21.74
C ASP A 168 -3.89 3.82 -21.44
N CYS A 169 -2.86 4.31 -20.76
CA CYS A 169 -2.71 5.73 -20.42
C CYS A 169 -1.29 6.20 -20.75
N PRO A 170 -1.10 7.44 -21.23
CA PRO A 170 0.23 7.97 -21.55
C PRO A 170 0.91 8.50 -20.28
N HIS A 171 2.24 8.28 -20.18
CA HIS A 171 3.06 8.84 -19.09
C HIS A 171 3.24 10.36 -19.17
N THR A 172 2.94 10.97 -20.32
CA THR A 172 3.05 12.42 -20.53
C THR A 172 1.94 13.24 -19.88
N ARG A 173 0.93 12.57 -19.32
CA ARG A 173 -0.18 13.17 -18.58
C ARG A 173 -0.18 12.69 -17.13
N PRO A 174 -0.83 13.41 -16.20
CA PRO A 174 -1.06 12.89 -14.86
C PRO A 174 -1.76 11.54 -14.93
N LEU A 175 -1.23 10.55 -14.23
CA LEU A 175 -1.80 9.21 -14.20
C LEU A 175 -3.21 9.24 -13.61
N PRO A 176 -4.17 8.51 -14.19
CA PRO A 176 -5.51 8.39 -13.64
C PRO A 176 -5.46 7.73 -12.26
N ILE A 177 -6.20 8.29 -11.32
CA ILE A 177 -6.38 7.74 -9.97
C ILE A 177 -7.88 7.59 -9.73
N ALA A 178 -8.31 6.35 -9.51
CA ALA A 178 -9.65 6.04 -9.04
C ALA A 178 -9.65 6.00 -7.51
N VAL A 179 -10.64 6.63 -6.90
CA VAL A 179 -10.85 6.60 -5.45
C VAL A 179 -12.28 6.17 -5.20
N SER A 180 -12.45 5.16 -4.38
CA SER A 180 -13.74 4.75 -3.83
C SER A 180 -13.73 5.05 -2.34
N ASP A 181 -14.75 5.72 -1.82
CA ASP A 181 -14.85 6.10 -0.41
C ASP A 181 -16.15 5.54 0.18
N GLY A 182 -16.03 4.48 0.95
CA GLY A 182 -17.14 3.77 1.54
C GLY A 182 -18.16 3.28 0.50
N ASP A 183 -19.43 3.38 0.83
CA ASP A 183 -20.54 3.02 -0.07
C ASP A 183 -20.77 4.07 -1.18
N CYS A 184 -20.11 5.22 -1.10
CA CYS A 184 -20.13 6.23 -2.14
C CYS A 184 -19.25 5.78 -3.32
N GLN A 185 -19.84 5.04 -4.23
CA GLN A 185 -19.20 4.70 -5.49
C GLN A 185 -19.16 5.97 -6.35
N CYS A 186 -18.01 6.60 -6.45
CA CYS A 186 -17.77 7.60 -7.48
C CYS A 186 -18.02 6.96 -8.86
N GLU A 187 -18.68 7.71 -9.76
CA GLU A 187 -19.17 7.28 -11.08
C GLU A 187 -18.05 6.80 -12.03
N GLY A 188 -17.43 5.67 -11.77
CA GLY A 188 -16.35 5.21 -12.65
C GLY A 188 -16.38 3.74 -12.98
N ASP A 189 -16.73 2.88 -12.05
CA ASP A 189 -16.60 1.44 -12.33
C ASP A 189 -17.55 0.56 -11.49
N ARG A 190 -18.83 0.86 -11.55
CA ARG A 190 -19.90 0.02 -10.94
C ARG A 190 -20.11 -1.32 -11.65
N SER A 191 -19.37 -1.57 -12.73
CA SER A 191 -19.63 -2.71 -13.60
C SER A 191 -18.58 -3.81 -13.53
N TYR A 192 -17.50 -3.63 -12.74
CA TYR A 192 -16.49 -4.69 -12.68
C TYR A 192 -17.02 -5.92 -11.96
N ASN A 193 -17.14 -7.00 -12.72
CA ASN A 193 -17.45 -8.34 -12.22
C ASN A 193 -16.33 -9.27 -12.68
N GLY A 194 -15.41 -9.60 -11.79
CA GLY A 194 -14.26 -10.44 -12.14
C GLY A 194 -13.40 -10.80 -10.95
N PRO A 195 -12.25 -11.42 -11.20
CA PRO A 195 -11.27 -11.76 -10.15
C PRO A 195 -10.78 -10.48 -9.45
N VAL A 196 -10.61 -10.56 -8.14
CA VAL A 196 -10.08 -9.47 -7.32
C VAL A 196 -8.89 -9.97 -6.52
N GLY A 197 -8.00 -9.05 -6.12
CA GLY A 197 -6.91 -9.36 -5.24
C GLY A 197 -7.16 -8.99 -3.79
N ILE A 198 -6.17 -9.23 -2.96
CA ILE A 198 -6.27 -9.05 -1.52
C ILE A 198 -6.63 -7.62 -1.08
N PRO A 199 -6.21 -6.51 -1.76
CA PRO A 199 -6.64 -5.16 -1.40
C PRO A 199 -8.16 -5.02 -1.40
N THR A 200 -8.83 -5.51 -2.44
CA THR A 200 -10.29 -5.47 -2.55
C THR A 200 -10.98 -6.36 -1.51
N VAL A 201 -10.41 -7.56 -1.25
CA VAL A 201 -10.96 -8.46 -0.22
C VAL A 201 -10.84 -7.84 1.17
N LEU A 202 -9.73 -7.18 1.47
CA LEU A 202 -9.53 -6.48 2.74
C LEU A 202 -10.48 -5.28 2.88
N ASP A 203 -10.68 -4.51 1.80
CA ASP A 203 -11.61 -3.38 1.77
C ASP A 203 -13.05 -3.81 2.09
N VAL A 204 -13.53 -4.87 1.41
CA VAL A 204 -14.85 -5.45 1.68
C VAL A 204 -14.97 -6.02 3.10
N ALA A 205 -13.92 -6.70 3.59
CA ALA A 205 -13.91 -7.22 4.95
C ALA A 205 -13.93 -6.10 6.01
N ALA A 206 -13.20 -5.00 5.76
CA ALA A 206 -13.21 -3.81 6.61
C ALA A 206 -14.62 -3.19 6.70
N ALA A 207 -15.30 -3.04 5.56
CA ALA A 207 -16.69 -2.59 5.52
C ALA A 207 -17.63 -3.47 6.36
N GLN A 208 -17.50 -4.80 6.22
CA GLN A 208 -18.31 -5.78 6.97
C GLN A 208 -18.08 -5.73 8.47
N GLN A 209 -16.90 -5.30 8.93
CA GLN A 209 -16.58 -5.13 10.34
C GLN A 209 -16.84 -3.71 10.86
N GLY A 210 -17.35 -2.81 10.02
CA GLY A 210 -17.76 -1.47 10.43
C GLY A 210 -16.64 -0.43 10.43
N PHE A 211 -15.46 -0.74 9.87
CA PHE A 211 -14.44 0.26 9.64
C PHE A 211 -14.86 1.25 8.54
N ALA A 212 -14.55 2.52 8.71
CA ALA A 212 -14.56 3.42 7.57
C ALA A 212 -13.47 2.94 6.59
N HIS A 213 -13.81 2.85 5.30
CA HIS A 213 -12.90 2.25 4.33
C HIS A 213 -12.85 3.07 3.05
N SER A 214 -11.73 2.99 2.34
CA SER A 214 -11.54 3.62 1.05
C SER A 214 -10.54 2.81 0.24
N SER A 215 -10.71 2.75 -1.06
CA SER A 215 -9.70 2.16 -1.95
C SER A 215 -9.19 3.20 -2.94
N MET A 216 -7.88 3.13 -3.22
CA MET A 216 -7.23 4.02 -4.18
C MET A 216 -6.44 3.20 -5.19
N TRP A 217 -6.75 3.39 -6.47
CA TRP A 217 -6.11 2.69 -7.57
C TRP A 217 -5.47 3.68 -8.54
N VAL A 218 -4.20 3.45 -8.87
CA VAL A 218 -3.48 4.22 -9.89
C VAL A 218 -3.34 3.40 -11.16
N SER A 219 -3.63 4.03 -12.30
CA SER A 219 -3.39 3.45 -13.62
C SER A 219 -1.94 3.70 -14.03
N ILE A 220 -1.23 2.64 -14.41
CA ILE A 220 0.15 2.67 -14.87
C ILE A 220 0.18 2.37 -16.36
N PRO A 221 0.95 3.12 -17.19
CA PRO A 221 1.07 2.83 -18.60
C PRO A 221 1.53 1.41 -18.88
N GLN A 222 0.78 0.67 -19.70
CA GLN A 222 1.06 -0.74 -20.00
C GLN A 222 2.43 -0.98 -20.65
N TYR A 223 2.95 -0.01 -21.40
CA TYR A 223 4.24 -0.11 -22.08
C TYR A 223 5.45 0.06 -21.14
N LEU A 224 5.26 0.44 -19.88
CA LEU A 224 6.36 0.52 -18.92
C LEU A 224 6.88 -0.85 -18.47
N GLY A 225 6.08 -1.91 -18.60
CA GLY A 225 6.49 -3.25 -18.18
C GLY A 225 6.95 -3.37 -16.72
N SER A 226 6.97 -4.55 -16.19
CA SER A 226 7.44 -4.76 -14.80
C SER A 226 8.95 -4.56 -14.63
N ASP A 227 9.73 -4.81 -15.68
CA ASP A 227 11.20 -4.77 -15.61
C ASP A 227 11.78 -3.35 -15.71
N GLU A 228 11.10 -2.44 -16.41
CA GLU A 228 11.54 -1.05 -16.55
C GLU A 228 11.36 -0.23 -15.28
N CYS A 229 10.44 -0.61 -14.41
CA CYS A 229 10.24 0.07 -13.14
C CYS A 229 11.22 -0.36 -12.05
N SER A 230 11.73 -1.57 -12.13
CA SER A 230 12.79 -2.06 -11.24
C SER A 230 14.17 -1.51 -11.60
N ALA A 231 14.38 -1.10 -12.86
CA ALA A 231 15.65 -0.51 -13.32
C ALA A 231 15.74 1.01 -13.11
N GLY A 232 14.62 1.67 -12.81
CA GLY A 232 14.53 3.12 -12.59
C GLY A 232 14.45 3.53 -11.11
N THR A 233 14.46 2.56 -10.22
CA THR A 233 14.53 2.74 -8.77
C THR A 233 15.92 2.49 -8.26
#